data_bbaf5179647c4468e14fc6ba4c26b256
#
_entry.id   bbaf5179647c4468e14fc6ba4c26b256
#
_cell.length_a   1.000
_cell.length_b   1.000
_cell.length_c   1.000
_cell.angle_alpha   90.00
_cell.angle_beta   90.00
_cell.angle_gamma   90.00
#
_symmetry.space_group_name_H-M   'P 1'
#
loop_
_entity.id
_entity.type
_entity.pdbx_description
1 polymer ?
#
loop_
_entity_poly.entity_id
_entity_poly.type
_entity_poly.pdbx_seq_one_letter_code
_entity_poly.pdbx_strand_id
1 'polypeptide(L)'
;MKNQRGMSFIGILVLVVLGVSITLLVVKLSPAYIEFFSVKKVLATMAQDPAFQNMSPKEIRDSFDRRATIDYITTVSGKDLDLSKDNGQNVASLDYAQKIPLLLNISACLDFSASTAKSSKPTKDE
;
A
#
# COMPACT_ATOMS: atom_id res chain seq x y z
N MET A 1 18.75 -5.35 50.21
CA MET A 1 19.56 -4.36 49.48
C MET A 1 18.92 -4.15 48.10
N LYS A 2 18.27 -3.01 47.92
CA LYS A 2 17.68 -2.66 46.62
C LYS A 2 18.79 -2.11 45.74
N ASN A 3 19.24 -2.88 44.78
CA ASN A 3 20.13 -2.41 43.75
C ASN A 3 19.38 -1.40 42.89
N GLN A 4 19.41 -0.14 43.28
CA GLN A 4 19.04 0.95 42.39
C GLN A 4 20.16 1.09 41.35
N ARG A 5 20.03 0.37 40.24
CA ARG A 5 20.78 0.67 39.03
C ARG A 5 20.27 1.98 38.51
N GLY A 6 20.93 3.08 38.86
CA GLY A 6 20.66 4.38 38.29
C GLY A 6 20.80 4.27 36.78
N MET A 7 19.70 4.53 36.05
CA MET A 7 19.80 4.68 34.62
C MET A 7 20.76 5.82 34.30
N SER A 8 21.80 5.52 33.56
CA SER A 8 22.76 6.54 33.12
C SER A 8 22.01 7.58 32.26
N PHE A 9 22.33 8.85 32.46
CA PHE A 9 21.79 9.94 31.62
C PHE A 9 21.95 9.65 30.12
N ILE A 10 23.07 9.06 29.74
CA ILE A 10 23.34 8.60 28.37
C ILE A 10 22.36 7.51 27.94
N GLY A 11 22.02 6.57 28.83
CA GLY A 11 21.03 5.53 28.54
C GLY A 11 19.64 6.09 28.25
N ILE A 12 19.21 7.11 29.01
CA ILE A 12 17.94 7.80 28.79
C ILE A 12 17.98 8.55 27.45
N LEU A 13 19.08 9.24 27.16
CA LEU A 13 19.24 9.96 25.90
C LEU A 13 19.14 9.04 24.69
N VAL A 14 19.84 7.90 24.72
CA VAL A 14 19.79 6.89 23.65
C VAL A 14 18.36 6.36 23.47
N LEU A 15 17.66 6.11 24.55
CA LEU A 15 16.28 5.60 24.51
C LEU A 15 15.32 6.62 23.90
N VAL A 16 15.47 7.89 24.22
CA VAL A 16 14.67 8.98 23.62
C VAL A 16 14.95 9.11 22.12
N VAL A 17 16.21 9.11 21.70
CA VAL A 17 16.61 9.18 20.28
C VAL A 17 16.03 8.00 19.50
N LEU A 18 16.11 6.81 20.06
CA LEU A 18 15.55 5.61 19.45
C LEU A 18 14.02 5.70 19.29
N GLY A 19 13.32 6.15 20.33
CA GLY A 19 11.87 6.33 20.31
C GLY A 19 11.42 7.35 19.28
N VAL A 20 12.10 8.49 19.20
CA VAL A 20 11.81 9.53 18.17
C VAL A 20 12.05 8.98 16.77
N SER A 21 13.14 8.25 16.56
CA SER A 21 13.47 7.65 15.26
C SER A 21 12.39 6.68 14.79
N ILE A 22 11.92 5.80 15.66
CA ILE A 22 10.86 4.83 15.37
C ILE A 22 9.55 5.58 15.04
N THR A 23 9.21 6.61 15.81
CA THR A 23 8.00 7.40 15.57
C THR A 23 8.03 8.08 14.20
N LEU A 24 9.15 8.67 13.81
CA LEU A 24 9.31 9.28 12.49
C LEU A 24 9.18 8.26 11.35
N LEU A 25 9.71 7.06 11.52
CA LEU A 25 9.53 5.98 10.54
C LEU A 25 8.05 5.61 10.38
N VAL A 26 7.34 5.41 11.47
CA VAL A 26 5.91 5.07 11.44
C VAL A 26 5.10 6.16 10.76
N VAL A 27 5.35 7.43 11.09
CA VAL A 27 4.64 8.57 10.47
C VAL A 27 4.93 8.66 8.97
N LYS A 28 6.16 8.41 8.54
CA LYS A 28 6.53 8.45 7.12
C LYS A 28 5.95 7.28 6.31
N LEU A 29 5.86 6.09 6.90
CA LEU A 29 5.32 4.92 6.21
C LEU A 29 3.78 4.87 6.22
N SER A 30 3.16 5.51 7.19
CA SER A 30 1.71 5.49 7.41
C SER A 30 0.90 5.86 6.16
N PRO A 31 1.18 6.99 5.46
CA PRO A 31 0.40 7.38 4.29
C PRO A 31 0.45 6.34 3.15
N ALA A 32 1.59 5.68 2.95
CA ALA A 32 1.73 4.64 1.93
C ALA A 32 0.81 3.44 2.19
N TYR A 33 0.71 3.01 3.43
CA TYR A 33 -0.18 1.92 3.82
C TYR A 33 -1.65 2.31 3.75
N ILE A 34 -2.00 3.52 4.18
CA ILE A 34 -3.38 4.03 4.09
C ILE A 34 -3.83 4.07 2.63
N GLU A 35 -3.00 4.59 1.75
CA GLU A 35 -3.29 4.66 0.31
C GLU A 35 -3.43 3.25 -0.30
N PHE A 36 -2.58 2.31 0.09
CA PHE A 36 -2.70 0.91 -0.32
C PHE A 36 -4.02 0.27 0.11
N PHE A 37 -4.46 0.49 1.35
CA PHE A 37 -5.77 0.01 1.80
C PHE A 37 -6.92 0.64 1.03
N SER A 38 -6.81 1.92 0.67
CA SER A 38 -7.79 2.59 -0.19
C SER A 38 -7.82 1.97 -1.59
N VAL A 39 -6.68 1.66 -2.18
CA VAL A 39 -6.59 0.94 -3.46
C VAL A 39 -7.27 -0.42 -3.38
N LYS A 40 -6.97 -1.20 -2.34
CA LYS A 40 -7.63 -2.50 -2.12
C LYS A 40 -9.15 -2.37 -1.99
N LYS A 41 -9.60 -1.37 -1.26
CA LYS A 41 -11.03 -1.07 -1.09
C LYS A 41 -11.70 -0.74 -2.42
N VAL A 42 -11.09 0.11 -3.22
CA VAL A 42 -11.60 0.48 -4.55
C VAL A 42 -11.71 -0.74 -5.45
N LEU A 43 -10.67 -1.56 -5.53
CA LEU A 43 -10.69 -2.80 -6.32
C LEU A 43 -11.75 -3.78 -5.83
N ALA A 44 -11.88 -3.96 -4.53
CA ALA A 44 -12.90 -4.83 -3.94
C ALA A 44 -14.32 -4.34 -4.25
N THR A 45 -14.56 -3.04 -4.17
CA THR A 45 -15.85 -2.43 -4.50
C THR A 45 -16.18 -2.59 -5.99
N MET A 46 -15.18 -2.42 -6.86
CA MET A 46 -15.35 -2.64 -8.30
C MET A 46 -15.68 -4.10 -8.61
N ALA A 47 -15.01 -5.05 -7.95
CA ALA A 47 -15.26 -6.47 -8.14
C ALA A 47 -16.67 -6.91 -7.70
N GLN A 48 -17.27 -6.21 -6.76
CA GLN A 48 -18.64 -6.47 -6.29
C GLN A 48 -19.71 -5.86 -7.21
N ASP A 49 -19.33 -4.95 -8.09
CA ASP A 49 -20.24 -4.34 -9.05
C ASP A 49 -20.65 -5.36 -10.12
N PRO A 50 -21.96 -5.67 -10.29
CA PRO A 50 -22.41 -6.61 -11.32
C PRO A 50 -22.02 -6.20 -12.74
N ALA A 51 -21.89 -4.91 -12.99
CA ALA A 51 -21.49 -4.36 -14.28
C ALA A 51 -20.01 -4.60 -14.60
N PHE A 52 -19.17 -4.86 -13.60
CA PHE A 52 -17.72 -5.02 -13.77
C PHE A 52 -17.35 -6.08 -14.81
N GLN A 53 -18.07 -7.19 -14.84
CA GLN A 53 -17.82 -8.28 -15.78
C GLN A 53 -18.17 -7.94 -17.23
N ASN A 54 -19.00 -6.94 -17.43
CA ASN A 54 -19.44 -6.48 -18.74
C ASN A 54 -18.72 -5.20 -19.21
N MET A 55 -17.85 -4.65 -18.37
CA MET A 55 -17.10 -3.44 -18.70
C MET A 55 -15.95 -3.75 -19.66
N SER A 56 -15.72 -2.83 -20.59
CA SER A 56 -14.51 -2.84 -21.40
C SER A 56 -13.29 -2.45 -20.57
N PRO A 57 -12.06 -2.80 -20.99
CA PRO A 57 -10.85 -2.40 -20.27
C PRO A 57 -10.75 -0.89 -20.02
N LYS A 58 -11.18 -0.08 -20.98
CA LYS A 58 -11.20 1.37 -20.83
C LYS A 58 -12.19 1.82 -19.74
N GLU A 59 -13.38 1.26 -19.71
CA GLU A 59 -14.40 1.58 -18.73
C GLU A 59 -13.96 1.20 -17.30
N ILE A 60 -13.25 0.09 -17.17
CA ILE A 60 -12.68 -0.35 -15.88
C ILE A 60 -11.65 0.67 -15.40
N ARG A 61 -10.75 1.12 -16.26
CA ARG A 61 -9.74 2.14 -15.91
C ARG A 61 -10.38 3.47 -15.54
N ASP A 62 -11.34 3.93 -16.30
CA ASP A 62 -12.07 5.17 -16.04
C ASP A 62 -12.86 5.09 -14.73
N SER A 63 -13.46 3.95 -14.43
CA SER A 63 -14.15 3.69 -13.18
C SER A 63 -13.19 3.71 -11.98
N PHE A 64 -12.01 3.11 -12.14
CA PHE A 64 -10.98 3.16 -11.12
C PHE A 64 -10.53 4.60 -10.85
N ASP A 65 -10.24 5.37 -11.89
CA ASP A 65 -9.78 6.76 -11.75
C ASP A 65 -10.81 7.65 -11.05
N ARG A 66 -12.08 7.49 -11.34
CA ARG A 66 -13.17 8.22 -10.65
C ARG A 66 -13.21 7.89 -9.17
N ARG A 67 -13.07 6.59 -8.81
CA ARG A 67 -13.07 6.15 -7.42
C ARG A 67 -11.79 6.56 -6.70
N ALA A 68 -10.65 6.47 -7.39
CA ALA A 68 -9.36 6.90 -6.87
C ALA A 68 -9.35 8.39 -6.50
N THR A 69 -9.98 9.21 -7.32
CA THR A 69 -10.13 10.64 -7.01
C THR A 69 -10.95 10.89 -5.75
N ILE A 70 -12.00 10.12 -5.51
CA ILE A 70 -12.84 10.23 -4.31
C ILE A 70 -12.07 9.79 -3.06
N ASP A 71 -11.28 8.73 -3.16
CA ASP A 71 -10.51 8.16 -2.04
C ASP A 71 -9.10 8.79 -1.91
N TYR A 72 -8.81 9.87 -2.63
CA TYR A 72 -7.53 10.59 -2.61
C TYR A 72 -6.31 9.70 -2.92
N ILE A 73 -6.48 8.75 -3.82
CA ILE A 73 -5.38 7.91 -4.31
C ILE A 73 -4.62 8.70 -5.38
N THR A 74 -3.35 8.96 -5.13
CA THR A 74 -2.50 9.78 -6.00
C THR A 74 -1.32 9.04 -6.59
N THR A 75 -0.91 7.95 -5.98
CA THR A 75 0.29 7.19 -6.38
C THR A 75 0.07 6.37 -7.64
N VAL A 76 -1.15 5.92 -7.87
CA VAL A 76 -1.52 5.03 -8.98
C VAL A 76 -2.76 5.55 -9.70
N SER A 77 -2.88 5.16 -10.96
CA SER A 77 -4.02 5.52 -11.82
C SER A 77 -4.56 4.30 -12.56
N GLY A 78 -5.67 4.47 -13.25
CA GLY A 78 -6.25 3.40 -14.06
C GLY A 78 -5.31 2.87 -15.15
N LYS A 79 -4.31 3.66 -15.56
CA LYS A 79 -3.29 3.22 -16.53
C LYS A 79 -2.34 2.16 -15.96
N ASP A 80 -2.16 2.15 -14.65
CA ASP A 80 -1.29 1.21 -13.95
C ASP A 80 -1.99 -0.13 -13.69
N LEU A 81 -3.30 -0.20 -13.92
CA LEU A 81 -4.06 -1.44 -13.81
C LEU A 81 -3.68 -2.44 -14.89
N ASP A 82 -3.32 -3.63 -14.47
CA ASP A 82 -3.21 -4.78 -15.33
C ASP A 82 -4.55 -5.51 -15.40
N LEU A 83 -5.13 -5.55 -16.59
CA LEU A 83 -6.44 -6.14 -16.84
C LEU A 83 -6.25 -7.46 -17.57
N SER A 84 -6.74 -8.51 -16.96
CA SER A 84 -6.71 -9.87 -17.51
C SER A 84 -8.08 -10.51 -17.43
N LYS A 85 -8.23 -11.64 -18.12
CA LYS A 85 -9.41 -12.48 -17.98
C LYS A 85 -8.99 -13.83 -17.42
N ASP A 86 -9.62 -14.21 -16.34
CA ASP A 86 -9.48 -15.52 -15.74
C ASP A 86 -10.82 -16.24 -15.79
N ASN A 87 -10.85 -17.44 -16.41
CA ASN A 87 -12.08 -18.21 -16.62
C ASN A 87 -13.24 -17.41 -17.25
N GLY A 88 -12.93 -16.48 -18.16
CA GLY A 88 -13.91 -15.61 -18.81
C GLY A 88 -14.38 -14.43 -17.96
N GLN A 89 -13.86 -14.28 -16.76
CA GLN A 89 -14.16 -13.17 -15.87
C GLN A 89 -13.08 -12.09 -15.94
N ASN A 90 -13.50 -10.83 -15.88
CA ASN A 90 -12.57 -9.71 -15.81
C ASN A 90 -11.86 -9.71 -14.45
N VAL A 91 -10.55 -9.60 -14.50
CA VAL A 91 -9.69 -9.46 -13.31
C VAL A 91 -8.83 -8.21 -13.49
N ALA A 92 -8.91 -7.31 -12.54
CA ALA A 92 -8.02 -6.17 -12.44
C ALA A 92 -7.02 -6.41 -11.32
N SER A 93 -5.75 -6.26 -11.63
CA SER A 93 -4.66 -6.33 -10.66
C SER A 93 -3.82 -5.08 -10.75
N LEU A 94 -3.18 -4.74 -9.65
CA LEU A 94 -2.33 -3.58 -9.54
C LEU A 94 -1.12 -3.94 -8.71
N ASP A 95 0.05 -3.88 -9.35
CA ASP A 95 1.33 -4.04 -8.68
C ASP A 95 2.11 -2.74 -8.81
N TYR A 96 2.49 -2.15 -7.70
CA TYR A 96 3.27 -0.94 -7.70
C TYR A 96 4.29 -0.89 -6.57
N ALA A 97 5.38 -0.21 -6.81
CA ALA A 97 6.41 0.05 -5.83
C ALA A 97 6.41 1.52 -5.44
N GLN A 98 6.41 1.79 -4.15
CA GLN A 98 6.51 3.14 -3.62
C GLN A 98 7.83 3.31 -2.89
N LYS A 99 8.59 4.31 -3.32
CA LYS A 99 9.87 4.67 -2.72
C LYS A 99 9.66 5.83 -1.75
N ILE A 100 9.97 5.59 -0.48
CA ILE A 100 9.83 6.60 0.57
C ILE A 100 11.23 7.00 1.04
N PRO A 101 11.64 8.25 0.86
CA PRO A 101 12.91 8.71 1.40
C PRO A 101 12.83 8.80 2.93
N LEU A 102 13.74 8.12 3.61
CA LEU A 102 13.84 8.12 5.08
C LEU A 102 14.90 9.12 5.56
N LEU A 103 16.09 9.04 4.98
CA LEU A 103 17.23 9.91 5.24
C LEU A 103 17.89 10.27 3.90
N LEU A 104 18.92 11.11 3.92
CA LEU A 104 19.58 11.64 2.73
C LEU A 104 19.90 10.58 1.66
N ASN A 105 20.43 9.42 2.07
CA ASN A 105 20.84 8.33 1.18
C ASN A 105 20.05 7.05 1.38
N ILE A 106 19.12 7.01 2.34
CA ILE A 106 18.36 5.81 2.69
C ILE A 106 16.90 6.04 2.33
N SER A 107 16.36 5.15 1.54
CA SER A 107 14.94 5.12 1.21
C SER A 107 14.37 3.72 1.38
N ALA A 108 13.13 3.64 1.83
CA ALA A 108 12.40 2.38 1.87
C ALA A 108 11.67 2.19 0.54
N CYS A 109 11.81 1.02 -0.06
CA CYS A 109 11.04 0.59 -1.21
C CYS A 109 9.96 -0.38 -0.73
N LEU A 110 8.69 0.00 -0.91
CA LEU A 110 7.55 -0.81 -0.54
C LEU A 110 6.87 -1.32 -1.80
N ASP A 111 6.80 -2.63 -1.94
CA ASP A 111 6.09 -3.28 -3.04
C ASP A 111 4.69 -3.65 -2.57
N PHE A 112 3.70 -3.16 -3.28
CA PHE A 112 2.29 -3.43 -3.00
C PHE A 112 1.65 -4.14 -4.17
N SER A 113 0.84 -5.15 -3.88
CA SER A 113 0.02 -5.83 -4.87
C SER A 113 -1.42 -5.95 -4.41
N ALA A 114 -2.35 -5.68 -5.30
CA ALA A 114 -3.77 -5.81 -5.06
C ALA A 114 -4.46 -6.37 -6.30
N SER A 115 -5.48 -7.20 -6.10
CA SER A 115 -6.22 -7.81 -7.19
C SER A 115 -7.69 -7.95 -6.84
N THR A 116 -8.55 -7.91 -7.85
CA THR A 116 -9.97 -8.24 -7.72
C THR A 116 -10.22 -9.75 -7.65
N ALA A 117 -9.25 -10.57 -8.05
CA ALA A 117 -9.35 -12.02 -7.91
C ALA A 117 -9.34 -12.41 -6.43
N LYS A 118 -10.23 -13.30 -6.03
CA LYS A 118 -10.20 -13.90 -4.70
C LYS A 118 -8.88 -14.65 -4.56
N SER A 119 -7.98 -14.05 -3.77
CA SER A 119 -6.77 -14.65 -3.22
C SER A 119 -6.24 -15.90 -3.93
N SER A 120 -5.54 -15.72 -5.01
CA SER A 120 -4.45 -16.62 -5.32
C SER A 120 -3.19 -15.99 -4.72
N LYS A 121 -2.60 -16.71 -3.81
CA LYS A 121 -1.32 -16.46 -3.19
C LYS A 121 -0.32 -15.92 -4.22
N PRO A 122 0.45 -14.86 -3.94
CA PRO A 122 1.47 -14.44 -4.87
C PRO A 122 2.46 -15.58 -5.06
N THR A 123 2.47 -16.14 -6.25
CA THR A 123 3.55 -17.01 -6.66
C THR A 123 4.77 -16.11 -6.77
N LYS A 124 5.66 -16.26 -5.81
CA LYS A 124 7.01 -15.79 -5.94
C LYS A 124 7.64 -16.63 -7.06
N ASP A 125 7.55 -16.15 -8.26
CA ASP A 125 8.37 -16.69 -9.32
C ASP A 125 9.72 -15.98 -9.25
N GLU A 126 10.72 -16.81 -9.07
CA GLU A 126 12.14 -16.50 -9.06
C GLU A 126 12.58 -15.74 -10.33
#